data_addd88be796d3024d2f1719259c653fb
#
_entry.id   addd88be796d3024d2f1719259c653fb
#
_cell.length_a   1.000
_cell.length_b   1.000
_cell.length_c   1.000
_cell.angle_alpha   90.00
_cell.angle_beta   90.00
_cell.angle_gamma   90.00
#
_symmetry.space_group_name_H-M   'P 1'
#
loop_
_entity.id
_entity.type
_entity.pdbx_description
1 polymer ?
#
loop_
_entity_poly.entity_id
_entity_poly.type
_entity_poly.pdbx_seq_one_letter_code
_entity_poly.pdbx_strand_id
1 'polypeptide(L)'
;LNITLPFKEKAFKFADSCSDNAQSCRSVNTLTFSEDGRTHGDNTDGIGLINDLKNNDVLLENIKVLILGAGGATRGIVPVLFKNNVGSIALHNRTVEKAELLQEEFMPFGEIESLSSDGLAGGFGLVINATSASLDGVIPDIPDSVVSNAVCYDLAYSYGETSFLNWAKKNGSTKNLQGLGMLVEQAAESFFIWRGVRPRTSEVVDKLRSELLS
;
A
#
# COMPACT_ATOMS: atom_id res chain seq x y z
N LEU A 1 9.49 -6.42 17.10
CA LEU A 1 10.01 -7.20 15.98
C LEU A 1 9.19 -6.89 14.73
N ASN A 2 9.84 -6.51 13.60
CA ASN A 2 9.15 -6.41 12.32
C ASN A 2 9.02 -7.77 11.65
N ILE A 3 7.88 -7.97 10.99
CA ILE A 3 7.52 -9.18 10.24
C ILE A 3 7.27 -8.77 8.78
N THR A 4 7.83 -9.54 7.86
CA THR A 4 7.61 -9.37 6.42
C THR A 4 7.02 -10.64 5.80
N LEU A 5 6.77 -10.60 4.49
CA LEU A 5 6.29 -11.75 3.71
C LEU A 5 7.24 -12.96 3.86
N PRO A 6 6.70 -14.17 3.92
CA PRO A 6 5.28 -14.54 3.87
C PRO A 6 4.62 -14.70 5.26
N PHE A 7 5.17 -14.11 6.32
CA PHE A 7 4.84 -14.46 7.70
C PHE A 7 3.78 -13.56 8.35
N LYS A 8 3.32 -12.49 7.71
CA LYS A 8 2.40 -11.49 8.31
C LYS A 8 1.07 -12.08 8.80
N GLU A 9 0.47 -13.01 8.05
CA GLU A 9 -0.77 -13.70 8.48
C GLU A 9 -0.52 -14.69 9.63
N LYS A 10 0.66 -15.35 9.64
CA LYS A 10 1.04 -16.22 10.75
C LYS A 10 1.26 -15.42 12.03
N ALA A 11 1.89 -14.25 11.92
CA ALA A 11 2.10 -13.34 13.03
C ALA A 11 0.76 -12.82 13.60
N PHE A 12 -0.24 -12.56 12.74
CA PHE A 12 -1.58 -12.22 13.18
C PHE A 12 -2.23 -13.32 14.04
N LYS A 13 -2.08 -14.59 13.62
CA LYS A 13 -2.59 -15.75 14.37
C LYS A 13 -1.80 -16.04 15.64
N PHE A 14 -0.54 -15.61 15.70
CA PHE A 14 0.37 -15.81 16.81
C PHE A 14 0.16 -14.79 17.94
N ALA A 15 -0.23 -13.55 17.60
CA ALA A 15 -0.37 -12.47 18.57
C ALA A 15 -1.56 -12.73 19.52
N ASP A 16 -1.35 -12.55 20.83
CA ASP A 16 -2.39 -12.68 21.86
C ASP A 16 -3.46 -11.58 21.74
N SER A 17 -3.06 -10.41 21.21
CA SER A 17 -3.95 -9.29 20.92
C SER A 17 -3.46 -8.53 19.69
N CYS A 18 -4.38 -7.82 19.03
CA CYS A 18 -4.06 -7.05 17.83
C CYS A 18 -4.74 -5.70 17.86
N SER A 19 -4.06 -4.69 17.27
CA SER A 19 -4.66 -3.38 16.99
C SER A 19 -5.80 -3.49 15.98
N ASP A 20 -6.65 -2.46 15.92
CA ASP A 20 -7.76 -2.38 14.95
C ASP A 20 -7.27 -2.48 13.50
N ASN A 21 -6.11 -1.89 13.19
CA ASN A 21 -5.52 -1.98 11.86
C ASN A 21 -5.12 -3.42 11.52
N ALA A 22 -4.43 -4.11 12.43
CA ALA A 22 -4.04 -5.49 12.24
C ALA A 22 -5.25 -6.43 12.16
N GLN A 23 -6.30 -6.18 12.95
CA GLN A 23 -7.55 -6.93 12.89
C GLN A 23 -8.27 -6.73 11.55
N SER A 24 -8.38 -5.48 11.09
CA SER A 24 -9.04 -5.13 9.82
C SER A 24 -8.40 -5.79 8.61
N CYS A 25 -7.08 -5.93 8.59
CA CYS A 25 -6.35 -6.54 7.47
C CYS A 25 -5.92 -8.00 7.73
N ARG A 26 -6.20 -8.56 8.92
CA ARG A 26 -5.78 -9.91 9.35
C ARG A 26 -4.29 -10.19 9.11
N SER A 27 -3.47 -9.19 9.35
CA SER A 27 -2.05 -9.19 9.01
C SER A 27 -1.27 -8.35 10.01
N VAL A 28 -0.14 -8.86 10.50
CA VAL A 28 0.75 -8.19 11.46
C VAL A 28 2.13 -8.04 10.83
N ASN A 29 2.64 -6.81 10.79
CA ASN A 29 4.02 -6.51 10.40
C ASN A 29 4.88 -6.04 11.58
N THR A 30 4.26 -5.76 12.74
CA THR A 30 4.91 -5.24 13.93
C THR A 30 4.45 -6.03 15.15
N LEU A 31 5.38 -6.67 15.86
CA LEU A 31 5.10 -7.37 17.11
C LEU A 31 5.77 -6.67 18.29
N THR A 32 5.02 -6.50 19.36
CA THR A 32 5.50 -6.05 20.67
C THR A 32 5.39 -7.19 21.67
N PHE A 33 6.43 -7.40 22.46
CA PHE A 33 6.48 -8.40 23.52
C PHE A 33 6.47 -7.65 24.86
N SER A 34 5.52 -7.98 25.73
CA SER A 34 5.43 -7.43 27.07
C SER A 34 6.24 -8.27 28.06
N GLU A 35 6.54 -7.69 29.23
CA GLU A 35 7.35 -8.35 30.28
C GLU A 35 6.67 -9.60 30.85
N ASP A 36 5.35 -9.69 30.78
CA ASP A 36 4.57 -10.87 31.19
C ASP A 36 4.50 -11.96 30.11
N GLY A 37 5.23 -11.79 29.01
CA GLY A 37 5.35 -12.75 27.91
C GLY A 37 4.23 -12.68 26.86
N ARG A 38 3.23 -11.79 27.02
CA ARG A 38 2.17 -11.60 26.02
C ARG A 38 2.68 -10.84 24.81
N THR A 39 2.01 -11.09 23.68
CA THR A 39 2.33 -10.50 22.39
C THR A 39 1.20 -9.60 21.88
N HIS A 40 1.56 -8.42 21.37
CA HIS A 40 0.63 -7.52 20.68
C HIS A 40 1.06 -7.30 19.24
N GLY A 41 0.12 -7.48 18.31
CA GLY A 41 0.34 -7.34 16.87
C GLY A 41 -0.22 -6.06 16.30
N ASP A 42 0.57 -5.37 15.48
CA ASP A 42 0.18 -4.19 14.72
C ASP A 42 0.43 -4.35 13.24
N ASN A 43 -0.28 -3.55 12.42
CA ASN A 43 0.01 -3.40 11.01
C ASN A 43 0.21 -1.92 10.66
N THR A 44 1.44 -1.58 10.30
CA THR A 44 1.86 -0.21 10.00
C THR A 44 1.95 0.08 8.50
N ASP A 45 1.70 -0.90 7.61
CA ASP A 45 1.84 -0.75 6.16
C ASP A 45 0.93 0.36 5.62
N GLY A 46 -0.36 0.30 5.96
CA GLY A 46 -1.32 1.29 5.49
C GLY A 46 -1.03 2.70 6.03
N ILE A 47 -0.61 2.82 7.29
CA ILE A 47 -0.19 4.11 7.87
C ILE A 47 1.03 4.64 7.14
N GLY A 48 2.00 3.78 6.83
CA GLY A 48 3.19 4.13 6.05
C GLY A 48 2.84 4.68 4.69
N LEU A 49 1.94 4.02 3.94
CA LEU A 49 1.46 4.51 2.65
C LEU A 49 0.79 5.89 2.77
N ILE A 50 -0.13 6.06 3.72
CA ILE A 50 -0.84 7.32 3.91
C ILE A 50 0.11 8.46 4.25
N ASN A 51 1.09 8.23 5.12
CA ASN A 51 2.07 9.24 5.49
C ASN A 51 2.93 9.63 4.29
N ASP A 52 3.39 8.67 3.50
CA ASP A 52 4.18 8.97 2.30
C ASP A 52 3.36 9.72 1.24
N LEU A 53 2.10 9.34 1.02
CA LEU A 53 1.20 10.09 0.13
C LEU A 53 1.01 11.54 0.61
N LYS A 54 0.78 11.76 1.90
CA LYS A 54 0.66 13.11 2.50
C LYS A 54 1.95 13.92 2.39
N ASN A 55 3.10 13.30 2.64
CA ASN A 55 4.42 13.94 2.52
C ASN A 55 4.73 14.36 1.06
N ASN A 56 4.03 13.76 0.11
CA ASN A 56 4.11 14.09 -1.31
C ASN A 56 2.89 14.91 -1.81
N ASP A 57 2.14 15.57 -0.92
CA ASP A 57 0.99 16.43 -1.25
C ASP A 57 -0.11 15.74 -2.08
N VAL A 58 -0.32 14.44 -1.87
CA VAL A 58 -1.40 13.70 -2.53
C VAL A 58 -2.68 13.81 -1.70
N LEU A 59 -3.69 14.43 -2.30
CA LEU A 59 -5.02 14.57 -1.69
C LEU A 59 -5.80 13.26 -1.86
N LEU A 60 -6.36 12.74 -0.78
CA LEU A 60 -7.08 11.46 -0.76
C LEU A 60 -8.61 11.64 -0.67
N GLU A 61 -9.05 12.80 -0.24
CA GLU A 61 -10.48 13.05 0.04
C GLU A 61 -11.34 12.93 -1.23
N ASN A 62 -12.32 12.05 -1.18
CA ASN A 62 -13.32 11.79 -2.22
C ASN A 62 -12.76 11.36 -3.59
N ILE A 63 -11.49 10.92 -3.68
CA ILE A 63 -10.93 10.39 -4.93
C ILE A 63 -11.32 8.93 -5.14
N LYS A 64 -11.37 8.52 -6.41
CA LYS A 64 -11.44 7.12 -6.81
C LYS A 64 -10.03 6.54 -6.89
N VAL A 65 -9.80 5.42 -6.19
CA VAL A 65 -8.50 4.73 -6.15
C VAL A 65 -8.59 3.42 -6.92
N LEU A 66 -7.63 3.16 -7.79
CA LEU A 66 -7.43 1.82 -8.36
C LEU A 66 -6.26 1.14 -7.68
N ILE A 67 -6.45 -0.12 -7.29
CA ILE A 67 -5.39 -0.98 -6.76
C ILE A 67 -5.20 -2.17 -7.70
N LEU A 68 -3.99 -2.30 -8.22
CA LEU A 68 -3.57 -3.42 -9.05
C LEU A 68 -2.94 -4.49 -8.14
N GLY A 69 -3.58 -5.65 -8.09
CA GLY A 69 -3.18 -6.75 -7.23
C GLY A 69 -4.13 -6.96 -6.04
N ALA A 70 -4.34 -8.23 -5.68
CA ALA A 70 -5.21 -8.67 -4.60
C ALA A 70 -4.45 -9.55 -3.59
N GLY A 71 -3.26 -9.07 -3.18
CA GLY A 71 -2.38 -9.75 -2.25
C GLY A 71 -2.40 -9.18 -0.83
N GLY A 72 -1.45 -9.61 -0.01
CA GLY A 72 -1.32 -9.16 1.38
C GLY A 72 -1.04 -7.66 1.51
N ALA A 73 -0.35 -7.03 0.54
CA ALA A 73 -0.12 -5.59 0.55
C ALA A 73 -1.44 -4.82 0.37
N THR A 74 -2.27 -5.22 -0.61
CA THR A 74 -3.62 -4.66 -0.83
C THR A 74 -4.48 -4.76 0.43
N ARG A 75 -4.45 -5.92 1.08
CA ARG A 75 -5.17 -6.17 2.33
C ARG A 75 -4.75 -5.20 3.44
N GLY A 76 -3.46 -4.88 3.54
CA GLY A 76 -2.91 -3.96 4.54
C GLY A 76 -3.25 -2.49 4.30
N ILE A 77 -3.53 -2.07 3.05
CA ILE A 77 -3.74 -0.65 2.72
C ILE A 77 -5.22 -0.26 2.58
N VAL A 78 -6.10 -1.16 2.12
CA VAL A 78 -7.53 -0.86 1.86
C VAL A 78 -8.25 -0.26 3.07
N PRO A 79 -8.21 -0.84 4.30
CA PRO A 79 -8.92 -0.27 5.44
C PRO A 79 -8.43 1.14 5.81
N VAL A 80 -7.12 1.39 5.64
CA VAL A 80 -6.53 2.68 6.00
C VAL A 80 -6.83 3.75 4.94
N LEU A 81 -6.95 3.39 3.67
CA LEU A 81 -7.43 4.30 2.62
C LEU A 81 -8.85 4.78 2.93
N PHE A 82 -9.78 3.89 3.27
CA PHE A 82 -11.13 4.29 3.67
C PHE A 82 -11.14 5.17 4.93
N LYS A 83 -10.32 4.86 5.93
CA LYS A 83 -10.15 5.73 7.13
C LYS A 83 -9.62 7.14 6.78
N ASN A 84 -9.01 7.33 5.61
CA ASN A 84 -8.54 8.62 5.10
C ASN A 84 -9.47 9.22 4.04
N ASN A 85 -10.75 8.83 4.03
CA ASN A 85 -11.84 9.41 3.28
C ASN A 85 -11.68 9.32 1.74
N VAL A 86 -11.06 8.26 1.21
CA VAL A 86 -11.16 8.01 -0.24
C VAL A 86 -12.62 7.76 -0.62
N GLY A 87 -13.04 8.21 -1.80
CA GLY A 87 -14.43 8.10 -2.25
C GLY A 87 -14.82 6.66 -2.54
N SER A 88 -14.01 5.96 -3.36
CA SER A 88 -14.22 4.55 -3.68
C SER A 88 -12.91 3.86 -4.05
N ILE A 89 -12.90 2.53 -3.99
CA ILE A 89 -11.75 1.70 -4.37
C ILE A 89 -12.18 0.71 -5.45
N ALA A 90 -11.45 0.67 -6.56
CA ALA A 90 -11.53 -0.40 -7.56
C ALA A 90 -10.34 -1.34 -7.36
N LEU A 91 -10.60 -2.64 -7.38
CA LEU A 91 -9.59 -3.68 -7.35
C LEU A 91 -9.48 -4.33 -8.73
N HIS A 92 -8.27 -4.48 -9.22
CA HIS A 92 -8.00 -5.28 -10.41
C HIS A 92 -6.92 -6.30 -10.11
N ASN A 93 -7.18 -7.56 -10.48
CA ASN A 93 -6.20 -8.64 -10.30
C ASN A 93 -6.32 -9.67 -11.43
N ARG A 94 -5.17 -10.21 -11.88
CA ARG A 94 -5.14 -11.27 -12.91
C ARG A 94 -6.04 -12.46 -12.58
N THR A 95 -6.11 -12.85 -11.30
CA THR A 95 -7.04 -13.84 -10.80
C THR A 95 -8.23 -13.09 -10.22
N VAL A 96 -9.34 -13.03 -10.95
CA VAL A 96 -10.52 -12.20 -10.63
C VAL A 96 -11.10 -12.58 -9.29
N GLU A 97 -11.20 -13.87 -8.99
CA GLU A 97 -11.77 -14.41 -7.75
C GLU A 97 -11.05 -13.88 -6.49
N LYS A 98 -9.75 -13.57 -6.59
CA LYS A 98 -9.01 -12.97 -5.46
C LYS A 98 -9.43 -11.53 -5.22
N ALA A 99 -9.73 -10.76 -6.26
CA ALA A 99 -10.21 -9.39 -6.12
C ALA A 99 -11.65 -9.37 -5.58
N GLU A 100 -12.51 -10.30 -6.05
CA GLU A 100 -13.87 -10.47 -5.56
C GLU A 100 -13.90 -10.83 -4.07
N LEU A 101 -13.06 -11.75 -3.62
CA LEU A 101 -12.93 -12.09 -2.20
C LEU A 101 -12.52 -10.88 -1.34
N LEU A 102 -11.60 -10.05 -1.82
CA LEU A 102 -11.23 -8.82 -1.11
C LEU A 102 -12.35 -7.79 -1.15
N GLN A 103 -13.08 -7.67 -2.25
CA GLN A 103 -14.26 -6.82 -2.33
C GLN A 103 -15.28 -7.22 -1.25
N GLU A 104 -15.66 -8.50 -1.17
CA GLU A 104 -16.60 -8.99 -0.16
C GLU A 104 -16.11 -8.70 1.27
N GLU A 105 -14.82 -8.91 1.54
CA GLU A 105 -14.23 -8.68 2.86
C GLU A 105 -14.24 -7.21 3.26
N PHE A 106 -14.01 -6.30 2.31
CA PHE A 106 -13.85 -4.88 2.60
C PHE A 106 -15.07 -4.00 2.31
N MET A 107 -16.15 -4.54 1.73
CA MET A 107 -17.43 -3.83 1.57
C MET A 107 -17.92 -3.13 2.86
N PRO A 108 -17.73 -3.66 4.07
CA PRO A 108 -18.14 -2.95 5.29
C PRO A 108 -17.39 -1.65 5.57
N PHE A 109 -16.25 -1.41 4.92
CA PHE A 109 -15.43 -0.20 5.12
C PHE A 109 -15.81 0.95 4.19
N GLY A 110 -16.40 0.66 3.03
CA GLY A 110 -16.76 1.67 2.03
C GLY A 110 -17.07 1.09 0.66
N GLU A 111 -17.23 1.97 -0.33
CA GLU A 111 -17.53 1.59 -1.71
C GLU A 111 -16.29 0.96 -2.36
N ILE A 112 -16.38 -0.35 -2.64
CA ILE A 112 -15.32 -1.14 -3.25
C ILE A 112 -15.88 -2.07 -4.32
N GLU A 113 -15.22 -2.14 -5.48
CA GLU A 113 -15.60 -2.98 -6.60
C GLU A 113 -14.41 -3.76 -7.18
N SER A 114 -14.66 -4.96 -7.69
CA SER A 114 -13.69 -5.72 -8.50
C SER A 114 -13.96 -5.46 -9.97
N LEU A 115 -12.93 -5.06 -10.71
CA LEU A 115 -13.03 -4.75 -12.14
C LEU A 115 -12.16 -5.71 -12.97
N SER A 116 -12.76 -6.27 -14.04
CA SER A 116 -12.01 -6.95 -15.12
C SER A 116 -11.26 -5.93 -15.96
N SER A 117 -10.29 -6.39 -16.78
CA SER A 117 -9.55 -5.50 -17.70
C SER A 117 -10.48 -4.71 -18.61
N ASP A 118 -11.55 -5.32 -19.12
CA ASP A 118 -12.53 -4.66 -20.00
C ASP A 118 -13.40 -3.61 -19.27
N GLY A 119 -13.51 -3.71 -17.95
CA GLY A 119 -14.22 -2.75 -17.11
C GLY A 119 -13.38 -1.56 -16.67
N LEU A 120 -12.07 -1.60 -16.93
CA LEU A 120 -11.17 -0.52 -16.55
C LEU A 120 -11.27 0.66 -17.53
N ALA A 121 -11.50 1.85 -16.99
CA ALA A 121 -11.48 3.11 -17.71
C ALA A 121 -10.70 4.16 -16.94
N GLY A 122 -10.43 5.31 -17.51
CA GLY A 122 -9.82 6.44 -16.80
C GLY A 122 -10.70 7.02 -15.68
N GLY A 123 -10.18 8.04 -15.00
CA GLY A 123 -10.94 8.76 -13.95
C GLY A 123 -10.53 8.41 -12.51
N PHE A 124 -9.44 7.69 -12.33
CA PHE A 124 -8.83 7.46 -11.01
C PHE A 124 -7.97 8.66 -10.61
N GLY A 125 -8.08 9.10 -9.35
CA GLY A 125 -7.19 10.11 -8.78
C GLY A 125 -5.86 9.49 -8.33
N LEU A 126 -5.87 8.21 -7.93
CA LEU A 126 -4.70 7.46 -7.49
C LEU A 126 -4.74 6.03 -8.06
N VAL A 127 -3.64 5.58 -8.63
CA VAL A 127 -3.44 4.20 -9.09
C VAL A 127 -2.27 3.59 -8.32
N ILE A 128 -2.53 2.54 -7.55
CA ILE A 128 -1.53 1.85 -6.72
C ILE A 128 -1.21 0.51 -7.35
N ASN A 129 0.04 0.29 -7.73
CA ASN A 129 0.52 -1.04 -8.10
C ASN A 129 0.99 -1.78 -6.84
N ALA A 130 0.21 -2.77 -6.42
CA ALA A 130 0.49 -3.67 -5.31
C ALA A 130 0.95 -5.06 -5.77
N THR A 131 1.36 -5.20 -7.04
CA THR A 131 1.93 -6.43 -7.61
C THR A 131 3.46 -6.40 -7.56
N SER A 132 4.09 -7.56 -7.65
CA SER A 132 5.55 -7.66 -7.83
C SER A 132 5.97 -7.56 -9.30
N ALA A 133 5.03 -7.45 -10.25
CA ALA A 133 5.29 -7.54 -11.68
C ALA A 133 6.29 -6.49 -12.19
N SER A 134 6.28 -5.29 -11.62
CA SER A 134 7.19 -4.20 -11.98
C SER A 134 8.66 -4.49 -11.66
N LEU A 135 8.95 -5.35 -10.68
CA LEU A 135 10.31 -5.78 -10.34
C LEU A 135 10.87 -6.73 -11.42
N ASP A 136 9.99 -7.47 -12.10
CA ASP A 136 10.33 -8.36 -13.21
C ASP A 136 10.26 -7.64 -14.57
N GLY A 137 10.09 -6.30 -14.58
CA GLY A 137 9.96 -5.50 -15.79
C GLY A 137 8.61 -5.63 -16.51
N VAL A 138 7.63 -6.28 -15.87
CA VAL A 138 6.31 -6.52 -16.47
C VAL A 138 5.37 -5.36 -16.14
N ILE A 139 4.68 -4.87 -17.16
CA ILE A 139 3.62 -3.87 -17.04
C ILE A 139 2.28 -4.63 -16.92
N PRO A 140 1.36 -4.22 -16.03
CA PRO A 140 0.03 -4.80 -15.98
C PRO A 140 -0.71 -4.64 -17.32
N ASP A 141 -1.46 -5.66 -17.72
CA ASP A 141 -2.29 -5.62 -18.93
C ASP A 141 -3.60 -4.88 -18.66
N ILE A 142 -3.50 -3.54 -18.70
CA ILE A 142 -4.58 -2.60 -18.43
C ILE A 142 -4.53 -1.43 -19.44
N PRO A 143 -5.66 -0.77 -19.74
CA PRO A 143 -5.69 0.36 -20.66
C PRO A 143 -4.81 1.53 -20.19
N ASP A 144 -4.10 2.18 -21.12
CA ASP A 144 -3.28 3.37 -20.83
C ASP A 144 -4.07 4.53 -20.21
N SER A 145 -5.37 4.64 -20.53
CA SER A 145 -6.26 5.66 -20.00
C SER A 145 -6.41 5.63 -18.47
N VAL A 146 -6.15 4.48 -17.86
CA VAL A 146 -6.27 4.26 -16.40
C VAL A 146 -5.34 5.18 -15.61
N VAL A 147 -4.14 5.43 -16.12
CA VAL A 147 -3.12 6.27 -15.43
C VAL A 147 -3.14 7.73 -15.87
N SER A 148 -3.93 8.05 -16.90
CA SER A 148 -4.02 9.42 -17.42
C SER A 148 -4.62 10.35 -16.38
N ASN A 149 -3.90 11.45 -16.09
CA ASN A 149 -4.22 12.43 -15.03
C ASN A 149 -4.26 11.87 -13.60
N ALA A 150 -3.80 10.65 -13.37
CA ALA A 150 -3.73 10.05 -12.04
C ALA A 150 -2.35 10.29 -11.38
N VAL A 151 -2.33 10.24 -10.05
CA VAL A 151 -1.10 9.95 -9.28
C VAL A 151 -0.86 8.44 -9.37
N CYS A 152 0.34 8.02 -9.71
CA CYS A 152 0.71 6.61 -9.75
C CYS A 152 1.70 6.26 -8.65
N TYR A 153 1.36 5.24 -7.88
CA TYR A 153 2.16 4.75 -6.77
C TYR A 153 2.53 3.29 -6.99
N ASP A 154 3.80 2.96 -7.02
CA ASP A 154 4.26 1.56 -7.04
C ASP A 154 4.72 1.16 -5.64
N LEU A 155 4.10 0.14 -5.03
CA LEU A 155 4.55 -0.36 -3.73
C LEU A 155 5.96 -0.96 -3.79
N ALA A 156 6.41 -1.38 -4.97
CA ALA A 156 7.79 -1.74 -5.22
C ALA A 156 8.68 -0.49 -5.29
N TYR A 157 9.97 -0.69 -5.08
CA TYR A 157 11.01 0.31 -5.27
C TYR A 157 12.25 -0.35 -5.89
N SER A 158 12.98 0.40 -6.71
CA SER A 158 14.15 -0.11 -7.43
C SER A 158 15.16 1.00 -7.67
N TYR A 159 16.33 0.63 -8.18
CA TYR A 159 17.27 1.57 -8.78
C TYR A 159 16.61 2.19 -10.03
N GLY A 160 16.45 3.53 -10.02
CA GLY A 160 15.70 4.24 -11.05
C GLY A 160 14.17 4.09 -10.91
N GLU A 161 13.44 4.40 -11.97
CA GLU A 161 11.98 4.24 -11.99
C GLU A 161 11.60 2.79 -12.31
N THR A 162 10.56 2.26 -11.63
CA THR A 162 10.02 0.92 -11.93
C THR A 162 9.38 0.90 -13.33
N SER A 163 9.21 -0.28 -13.91
CA SER A 163 8.57 -0.44 -15.21
C SER A 163 7.15 0.13 -15.25
N PHE A 164 6.38 -0.07 -14.16
CA PHE A 164 5.05 0.50 -14.00
C PHE A 164 5.06 2.03 -14.02
N LEU A 165 5.93 2.68 -13.27
CA LEU A 165 6.01 4.14 -13.20
C LEU A 165 6.52 4.75 -14.51
N ASN A 166 7.49 4.10 -15.17
CA ASN A 166 7.94 4.51 -16.50
C ASN A 166 6.82 4.45 -17.54
N TRP A 167 6.00 3.40 -17.50
CA TRP A 167 4.81 3.28 -18.36
C TRP A 167 3.76 4.34 -18.00
N ALA A 168 3.45 4.54 -16.72
CA ALA A 168 2.49 5.52 -16.26
C ALA A 168 2.86 6.94 -16.71
N LYS A 169 4.14 7.31 -16.58
CA LYS A 169 4.68 8.61 -17.02
C LYS A 169 4.49 8.84 -18.52
N LYS A 170 4.72 7.82 -19.35
CA LYS A 170 4.51 7.90 -20.79
C LYS A 170 3.05 8.07 -21.18
N ASN A 171 2.13 7.61 -20.32
CA ASN A 171 0.68 7.62 -20.54
C ASN A 171 -0.05 8.70 -19.75
N GLY A 172 0.67 9.75 -19.29
CA GLY A 172 0.07 10.97 -18.77
C GLY A 172 -0.26 10.98 -17.29
N SER A 173 0.42 10.17 -16.48
CA SER A 173 0.33 10.32 -15.01
C SER A 173 0.86 11.68 -14.57
N THR A 174 0.25 12.26 -13.54
CA THR A 174 0.61 13.60 -13.04
C THR A 174 1.77 13.59 -12.04
N LYS A 175 1.90 12.49 -11.29
CA LYS A 175 2.96 12.28 -10.29
C LYS A 175 3.23 10.79 -10.15
N ASN A 176 4.52 10.43 -10.00
CA ASN A 176 4.97 9.05 -9.86
C ASN A 176 5.74 8.88 -8.55
N LEU A 177 5.34 7.91 -7.74
CA LEU A 177 5.91 7.65 -6.43
C LEU A 177 6.27 6.17 -6.28
N GLN A 178 7.43 5.88 -5.70
CA GLN A 178 7.87 4.52 -5.36
C GLN A 178 7.67 4.24 -3.87
N GLY A 179 7.51 2.97 -3.51
CA GLY A 179 7.26 2.48 -2.16
C GLY A 179 8.38 2.70 -1.13
N LEU A 180 9.48 3.35 -1.50
CA LEU A 180 10.57 3.64 -0.59
C LEU A 180 10.13 4.55 0.57
N GLY A 181 9.31 5.57 0.29
CA GLY A 181 8.76 6.42 1.34
C GLY A 181 7.84 5.64 2.28
N MET A 182 6.95 4.81 1.73
CA MET A 182 6.12 3.90 2.54
C MET A 182 6.96 2.96 3.42
N LEU A 183 8.08 2.42 2.89
CA LEU A 183 9.00 1.57 3.66
C LEU A 183 9.53 2.29 4.90
N VAL A 184 9.94 3.54 4.75
CA VAL A 184 10.48 4.34 5.86
C VAL A 184 9.38 4.73 6.83
N GLU A 185 8.24 5.20 6.34
CA GLU A 185 7.13 5.66 7.18
C GLU A 185 6.52 4.52 8.01
N GLN A 186 6.35 3.29 7.44
CA GLN A 186 5.87 2.14 8.21
C GLN A 186 6.87 1.72 9.30
N ALA A 187 8.18 1.84 9.03
CA ALA A 187 9.21 1.54 10.01
C ALA A 187 9.23 2.60 11.14
N ALA A 188 9.04 3.87 10.79
CA ALA A 188 8.90 4.97 11.75
C ALA A 188 7.69 4.78 12.66
N GLU A 189 6.57 4.29 12.13
CA GLU A 189 5.39 3.95 12.92
C GLU A 189 5.67 2.77 13.86
N SER A 190 6.31 1.71 13.40
CA SER A 190 6.75 0.60 14.26
C SER A 190 7.66 1.07 15.39
N PHE A 191 8.59 1.97 15.08
CA PHE A 191 9.47 2.58 16.09
C PHE A 191 8.67 3.40 17.11
N PHE A 192 7.69 4.18 16.65
CA PHE A 192 6.80 4.94 17.53
C PHE A 192 6.00 4.03 18.46
N ILE A 193 5.44 2.92 17.97
CA ILE A 193 4.74 1.91 18.77
C ILE A 193 5.65 1.38 19.90
N TRP A 194 6.90 1.07 19.59
CA TRP A 194 7.81 0.50 20.59
C TRP A 194 8.44 1.50 21.54
N ARG A 195 8.62 2.76 21.12
CA ARG A 195 9.44 3.73 21.86
C ARG A 195 8.70 4.99 22.27
N GLY A 196 7.48 5.21 21.78
CA GLY A 196 6.67 6.40 22.07
C GLY A 196 7.20 7.70 21.45
N VAL A 197 8.23 7.62 20.59
CA VAL A 197 8.86 8.77 19.93
C VAL A 197 8.83 8.55 18.42
N ARG A 198 8.30 9.52 17.66
CA ARG A 198 8.30 9.46 16.20
C ARG A 198 9.63 10.01 15.66
N PRO A 199 10.40 9.19 14.91
CA PRO A 199 11.64 9.65 14.28
C PRO A 199 11.35 10.58 13.09
N ARG A 200 12.33 11.40 12.71
CA ARG A 200 12.29 12.15 11.46
C ARG A 200 12.58 11.23 10.29
N THR A 201 11.69 11.22 9.31
CA THR A 201 11.74 10.29 8.18
C THR A 201 12.36 10.91 6.93
N SER A 202 12.24 12.23 6.73
CA SER A 202 12.70 12.92 5.52
C SER A 202 14.18 12.67 5.21
N GLU A 203 15.06 12.85 6.20
CA GLU A 203 16.51 12.65 6.04
C GLU A 203 16.85 11.19 5.67
N VAL A 204 16.09 10.22 6.20
CA VAL A 204 16.27 8.79 5.90
C VAL A 204 15.83 8.49 4.46
N VAL A 205 14.68 9.03 4.05
CA VAL A 205 14.17 8.87 2.67
C VAL A 205 15.15 9.46 1.67
N ASP A 206 15.67 10.68 1.93
CA ASP A 206 16.61 11.35 1.03
C ASP A 206 17.92 10.59 0.92
N LYS A 207 18.45 10.09 2.04
CA LYS A 207 19.64 9.25 2.04
C LYS A 207 19.46 7.97 1.23
N LEU A 208 18.38 7.23 1.48
CA LEU A 208 18.10 6.00 0.75
C LEU A 208 17.87 6.25 -0.75
N ARG A 209 17.19 7.35 -1.11
CA ARG A 209 17.06 7.75 -2.52
C ARG A 209 18.41 8.02 -3.18
N SER A 210 19.31 8.71 -2.49
CA SER A 210 20.65 8.98 -3.03
C SER A 210 21.47 7.70 -3.23
N GLU A 211 21.35 6.75 -2.31
CA GLU A 211 22.01 5.44 -2.42
C GLU A 211 21.41 4.57 -3.55
N LEU A 212 20.12 4.69 -3.80
CA LEU A 212 19.44 4.00 -4.92
C LEU A 212 19.70 4.66 -6.30
N LEU A 213 20.23 5.88 -6.34
CA LEU A 213 20.57 6.60 -7.59
C LEU A 213 22.06 6.54 -7.92
N SER A 214 22.91 6.09 -6.98
CA SER A 214 24.35 5.94 -7.15
C SER A 214 24.72 4.54 -7.69
#